data_966188196d477189966837f36e2543f6
#
_entry.id   966188196d477189966837f36e2543f6
#
_cell.length_a   1.000
_cell.length_b   1.000
_cell.length_c   1.000
_cell.angle_alpha   90.00
_cell.angle_beta   90.00
_cell.angle_gamma   90.00
#
_symmetry.space_group_name_H-M   'P 1'
#
loop_
_entity.id
_entity.type
_entity.pdbx_description
1 polymer ?
#
loop_
_entity_poly.entity_id
_entity_poly.type
_entity_poly.pdbx_seq_one_letter_code
_entity_poly.pdbx_strand_id
1 'polypeptide(L)'
;MKSVNAPIMKKDAMALVTGKPVYTDDIAPKDCLVCKILRSQHAHAVIEEINTDIAMKVPGIECILTYEDVPDKRFTMAGQTYPEPSPYDRLILDRRVRFVGDAVAIVAGKTEEAVEKALKLIKVKYEVLEAVLDFHQAKDAKILVHPEENWKALCDVGADNKRNLCATGSEQNGDVDKILEDCDYVVEGTYHTQANQQAMMETFRTYKIGRAHV
;
A
#
# COMPACT_ATOMS: atom_id res chain seq x y z
N MET A 1 -11.90 -20.33 31.62
CA MET A 1 -12.48 -19.16 30.93
C MET A 1 -13.81 -19.56 30.32
N LYS A 2 -14.87 -18.80 30.54
CA LYS A 2 -16.22 -19.15 30.06
C LYS A 2 -16.41 -19.05 28.54
N SER A 3 -15.44 -18.53 27.81
CA SER A 3 -15.54 -18.25 26.36
C SER A 3 -14.66 -19.13 25.47
N VAL A 4 -13.70 -19.83 26.05
CA VAL A 4 -12.83 -20.74 25.27
C VAL A 4 -13.62 -21.99 24.91
N ASN A 5 -13.61 -22.34 23.63
CA ASN A 5 -14.37 -23.48 23.06
C ASN A 5 -15.90 -23.41 23.24
N ALA A 6 -16.45 -22.20 23.51
CA ALA A 6 -17.90 -21.99 23.53
C ALA A 6 -18.39 -21.46 22.18
N PRO A 7 -19.57 -21.88 21.70
CA PRO A 7 -20.18 -21.32 20.48
C PRO A 7 -20.72 -19.94 20.78
N ILE A 8 -19.88 -18.91 20.57
CA ILE A 8 -20.27 -17.51 20.79
C ILE A 8 -20.69 -16.91 19.46
N MET A 9 -21.86 -16.29 19.43
CA MET A 9 -22.36 -15.59 18.27
C MET A 9 -21.48 -14.36 17.98
N LYS A 10 -21.14 -14.16 16.71
CA LYS A 10 -20.49 -12.93 16.23
C LYS A 10 -21.37 -11.71 16.55
N LYS A 11 -20.79 -10.61 17.03
CA LYS A 11 -21.52 -9.43 17.53
C LYS A 11 -22.48 -8.83 16.50
N ASP A 12 -22.08 -8.82 15.24
CA ASP A 12 -22.82 -8.26 14.11
C ASP A 12 -23.59 -9.31 13.29
N ALA A 13 -23.58 -10.58 13.69
CA ALA A 13 -24.19 -11.67 12.94
C ALA A 13 -25.66 -11.40 12.60
N MET A 14 -26.44 -10.90 13.57
CA MET A 14 -27.84 -10.61 13.36
C MET A 14 -28.06 -9.47 12.36
N ALA A 15 -27.24 -8.42 12.40
CA ALA A 15 -27.29 -7.33 11.42
C ALA A 15 -27.00 -7.83 10.01
N LEU A 16 -25.98 -8.67 9.87
CA LEU A 16 -25.58 -9.25 8.57
C LEU A 16 -26.71 -10.11 7.96
N VAL A 17 -27.30 -11.02 8.74
CA VAL A 17 -28.34 -11.93 8.23
C VAL A 17 -29.70 -11.26 8.02
N THR A 18 -29.96 -10.11 8.65
CA THR A 18 -31.17 -9.32 8.47
C THR A 18 -31.04 -8.15 7.49
N GLY A 19 -29.87 -8.04 6.79
CA GLY A 19 -29.64 -6.99 5.82
C GLY A 19 -29.49 -5.58 6.43
N LYS A 20 -28.98 -5.49 7.66
CA LYS A 20 -28.78 -4.24 8.40
C LYS A 20 -27.32 -4.05 8.87
N PRO A 21 -26.29 -4.49 8.10
CA PRO A 21 -24.93 -4.17 8.47
C PRO A 21 -24.68 -2.65 8.36
N VAL A 22 -23.75 -2.15 9.16
CA VAL A 22 -23.35 -0.75 9.14
C VAL A 22 -21.90 -0.68 8.62
N TYR A 23 -21.71 0.08 7.57
CA TYR A 23 -20.42 0.30 6.94
C TYR A 23 -19.89 1.71 7.20
N THR A 24 -18.65 1.98 6.83
CA THR A 24 -17.99 3.27 7.08
C THR A 24 -18.77 4.45 6.50
N ASP A 25 -19.34 4.30 5.31
CA ASP A 25 -20.15 5.36 4.66
C ASP A 25 -21.46 5.63 5.38
N ASP A 26 -22.04 4.63 6.04
CA ASP A 26 -23.33 4.78 6.75
C ASP A 26 -23.18 5.65 8.01
N ILE A 27 -21.97 5.70 8.59
CA ILE A 27 -21.68 6.44 9.83
C ILE A 27 -20.93 7.74 9.61
N ALA A 28 -20.47 8.02 8.38
CA ALA A 28 -19.80 9.27 8.08
C ALA A 28 -20.76 10.45 8.15
N PRO A 29 -20.46 11.53 8.92
CA PRO A 29 -21.26 12.74 8.94
C PRO A 29 -21.35 13.40 7.57
N LYS A 30 -22.50 14.03 7.29
CA LYS A 30 -22.75 14.68 5.99
C LYS A 30 -21.87 15.94 5.75
N ASP A 31 -21.29 16.48 6.81
CA ASP A 31 -20.44 17.67 6.81
C ASP A 31 -18.93 17.35 6.85
N CYS A 32 -18.56 16.06 6.77
CA CYS A 32 -17.15 15.71 6.68
C CYS A 32 -16.56 16.09 5.31
N LEU A 33 -15.24 16.34 5.29
CA LEU A 33 -14.53 16.53 4.04
C LEU A 33 -14.34 15.19 3.32
N VAL A 34 -14.45 15.24 2.00
CA VAL A 34 -14.12 14.10 1.13
C VAL A 34 -12.64 14.21 0.74
N CYS A 35 -11.88 13.13 0.96
CA CYS A 35 -10.49 13.04 0.57
C CYS A 35 -10.31 11.99 -0.53
N LYS A 36 -9.63 12.36 -1.62
CA LYS A 36 -9.21 11.43 -2.68
C LYS A 36 -7.73 11.61 -3.00
N ILE A 37 -7.16 10.58 -3.60
CA ILE A 37 -5.73 10.52 -3.92
C ILE A 37 -5.55 10.62 -5.43
N LEU A 38 -4.71 11.55 -5.88
CA LEU A 38 -4.14 11.52 -7.24
C LEU A 38 -3.13 10.39 -7.32
N ARG A 39 -3.27 9.54 -8.33
CA ARG A 39 -2.43 8.35 -8.49
C ARG A 39 -1.58 8.44 -9.74
N SER A 40 -0.36 7.89 -9.67
CA SER A 40 0.57 7.81 -10.79
C SER A 40 0.03 6.89 -11.90
N GLN A 41 0.27 7.31 -13.15
CA GLN A 41 0.07 6.48 -14.35
C GLN A 41 1.36 5.75 -14.77
N HIS A 42 2.49 6.08 -14.12
CA HIS A 42 3.80 5.54 -14.44
C HIS A 42 4.20 4.46 -13.44
N ALA A 43 4.84 3.42 -13.94
CA ALA A 43 5.34 2.31 -13.14
C ALA A 43 6.62 2.70 -12.37
N HIS A 44 7.43 3.60 -12.91
CA HIS A 44 8.61 4.15 -12.26
C HIS A 44 8.92 5.55 -12.81
N ALA A 45 8.89 6.54 -11.95
CA ALA A 45 9.19 7.92 -12.32
C ALA A 45 9.59 8.76 -11.11
N VAL A 46 10.18 9.93 -11.38
CA VAL A 46 10.42 10.97 -10.38
C VAL A 46 9.56 12.17 -10.75
N ILE A 47 8.87 12.74 -9.77
CA ILE A 47 8.10 13.98 -9.95
C ILE A 47 9.12 15.13 -10.04
N GLU A 48 9.20 15.77 -11.21
CA GLU A 48 10.01 16.98 -11.41
C GLU A 48 9.30 18.22 -10.89
N GLU A 49 8.00 18.31 -11.20
CA GLU A 49 7.15 19.44 -10.83
C GLU A 49 5.71 18.98 -10.61
N ILE A 50 5.05 19.55 -9.62
CA ILE A 50 3.63 19.37 -9.37
C ILE A 50 2.98 20.76 -9.21
N ASN A 51 2.01 21.09 -10.08
CA ASN A 51 1.30 22.35 -10.03
C ASN A 51 -0.15 22.14 -9.60
N THR A 52 -0.50 22.71 -8.46
CA THR A 52 -1.82 22.62 -7.82
C THR A 52 -2.62 23.93 -7.87
N ASP A 53 -2.06 25.02 -8.41
CA ASP A 53 -2.61 26.39 -8.34
C ASP A 53 -4.03 26.51 -8.88
N ILE A 54 -4.31 25.86 -10.01
CA ILE A 54 -5.64 25.87 -10.63
C ILE A 54 -6.60 24.98 -9.86
N ALA A 55 -6.12 23.83 -9.41
CA ALA A 55 -6.90 22.88 -8.64
C ALA A 55 -7.36 23.47 -7.30
N MET A 56 -6.49 24.22 -6.61
CA MET A 56 -6.82 24.93 -5.36
C MET A 56 -7.92 25.98 -5.52
N LYS A 57 -8.11 26.52 -6.73
CA LYS A 57 -9.16 27.53 -7.01
C LYS A 57 -10.54 26.91 -7.27
N VAL A 58 -10.67 25.59 -7.30
CA VAL A 58 -11.96 24.93 -7.44
C VAL A 58 -12.79 25.18 -6.18
N PRO A 59 -14.02 25.75 -6.32
CA PRO A 59 -14.87 26.01 -5.17
C PRO A 59 -15.15 24.74 -4.36
N GLY A 60 -14.95 24.82 -3.04
CA GLY A 60 -15.13 23.71 -2.12
C GLY A 60 -13.88 22.88 -1.85
N ILE A 61 -12.74 23.18 -2.46
CA ILE A 61 -11.45 22.58 -2.09
C ILE A 61 -10.91 23.28 -0.85
N GLU A 62 -10.51 22.50 0.14
CA GLU A 62 -9.96 22.98 1.42
C GLU A 62 -8.44 22.84 1.46
N CYS A 63 -7.88 21.73 0.94
CA CYS A 63 -6.43 21.59 0.81
C CYS A 63 -6.05 20.57 -0.26
N ILE A 64 -4.82 20.73 -0.78
CA ILE A 64 -4.13 19.76 -1.62
C ILE A 64 -2.74 19.57 -0.99
N LEU A 65 -2.39 18.33 -0.67
CA LEU A 65 -1.10 17.96 -0.09
C LEU A 65 -0.28 17.20 -1.13
N THR A 66 0.99 17.55 -1.22
CA THR A 66 1.99 16.92 -2.07
C THR A 66 3.11 16.32 -1.22
N TYR A 67 4.14 15.74 -1.84
CA TYR A 67 5.32 15.23 -1.11
C TYR A 67 6.05 16.34 -0.32
N GLU A 68 5.87 17.62 -0.67
CA GLU A 68 6.47 18.77 0.03
C GLU A 68 5.75 19.12 1.32
N ASP A 69 4.49 18.71 1.46
CA ASP A 69 3.62 19.07 2.59
C ASP A 69 3.55 18.01 3.68
N VAL A 70 4.14 16.83 3.45
CA VAL A 70 4.06 15.68 4.36
C VAL A 70 5.42 15.39 5.01
N PRO A 71 5.43 14.77 6.21
CA PRO A 71 6.69 14.40 6.86
C PRO A 71 7.51 13.40 6.05
N ASP A 72 8.82 13.65 5.91
CA ASP A 72 9.79 12.69 5.37
C ASP A 72 10.15 11.64 6.44
N LYS A 73 9.17 10.81 6.80
CA LYS A 73 9.33 9.74 7.77
C LYS A 73 8.80 8.44 7.19
N ARG A 74 9.71 7.48 7.03
CA ARG A 74 9.35 6.17 6.49
C ARG A 74 8.57 5.34 7.49
N PHE A 75 7.63 4.57 6.96
CA PHE A 75 6.83 3.60 7.69
C PHE A 75 6.67 2.31 6.87
N THR A 76 6.16 1.27 7.49
CA THR A 76 5.77 0.03 6.82
C THR A 76 4.26 -0.05 6.67
N MET A 77 3.80 -0.67 5.58
CA MET A 77 2.38 -0.96 5.37
C MET A 77 1.91 -2.20 6.13
N ALA A 78 2.83 -3.06 6.54
CA ALA A 78 2.52 -4.19 7.40
C ALA A 78 2.32 -3.71 8.86
N GLY A 79 1.82 -4.53 9.72
CA GLY A 79 1.53 -4.15 11.11
C GLY A 79 0.89 -5.29 11.89
N GLN A 80 1.30 -6.52 11.59
CA GLN A 80 0.73 -7.72 12.21
C GLN A 80 1.55 -8.24 13.38
N THR A 81 2.82 -7.85 13.48
CA THR A 81 3.75 -8.30 14.53
C THR A 81 4.62 -7.17 15.04
N TYR A 82 5.36 -7.40 16.14
CA TYR A 82 6.42 -6.52 16.60
C TYR A 82 7.62 -7.35 17.07
N PRO A 83 8.84 -7.04 16.61
CA PRO A 83 9.16 -6.07 15.57
C PRO A 83 8.54 -6.47 14.23
N GLU A 84 8.15 -5.47 13.44
CA GLU A 84 7.55 -5.71 12.13
C GLU A 84 8.63 -6.21 11.15
N PRO A 85 8.47 -7.39 10.52
CA PRO A 85 9.47 -7.97 9.63
C PRO A 85 9.56 -7.30 8.26
N SER A 86 8.63 -6.40 7.93
CA SER A 86 8.63 -5.69 6.66
C SER A 86 9.54 -4.47 6.69
N PRO A 87 10.17 -4.09 5.55
CA PRO A 87 10.96 -2.89 5.46
C PRO A 87 10.15 -1.60 5.70
N TYR A 88 10.81 -0.58 6.24
CA TYR A 88 10.33 0.79 6.31
C TYR A 88 10.67 1.48 4.98
N ASP A 89 9.85 1.25 3.98
CA ASP A 89 10.08 1.63 2.58
C ASP A 89 9.09 2.68 2.05
N ARG A 90 8.05 3.02 2.82
CA ARG A 90 6.99 3.93 2.39
C ARG A 90 7.10 5.30 3.04
N LEU A 91 6.80 6.33 2.25
CA LEU A 91 6.43 7.66 2.70
C LEU A 91 4.91 7.86 2.51
N ILE A 92 4.32 8.84 3.18
CA ILE A 92 2.89 9.19 2.98
C ILE A 92 2.66 9.57 1.52
N LEU A 93 3.48 10.49 1.01
CA LEU A 93 3.64 10.83 -0.40
C LEU A 93 5.13 10.88 -0.70
N ASP A 94 5.54 10.38 -1.84
CA ASP A 94 6.93 10.34 -2.25
C ASP A 94 7.11 11.07 -3.59
N ARG A 95 8.25 11.71 -3.75
CA ARG A 95 8.65 12.29 -5.02
C ARG A 95 8.91 11.22 -6.07
N ARG A 96 9.32 10.02 -5.65
CA ARG A 96 9.50 8.84 -6.52
C ARG A 96 8.26 7.97 -6.49
N VAL A 97 7.67 7.73 -7.65
CA VAL A 97 6.59 6.76 -7.83
C VAL A 97 7.17 5.44 -8.33
N ARG A 98 6.69 4.32 -7.78
CA ARG A 98 7.29 2.99 -7.96
C ARG A 98 6.36 1.96 -8.57
N PHE A 99 5.09 2.30 -8.74
CA PHE A 99 4.10 1.44 -9.42
C PHE A 99 2.95 2.29 -9.98
N VAL A 100 2.24 1.74 -10.95
CA VAL A 100 1.01 2.36 -11.47
C VAL A 100 -0.05 2.39 -10.36
N GLY A 101 -0.52 3.57 -10.01
CA GLY A 101 -1.44 3.77 -8.89
C GLY A 101 -0.78 4.25 -7.59
N ASP A 102 0.55 4.48 -7.58
CA ASP A 102 1.24 5.08 -6.42
C ASP A 102 0.70 6.48 -6.11
N ALA A 103 0.70 6.86 -4.82
CA ALA A 103 0.11 8.10 -4.35
C ALA A 103 0.99 9.31 -4.73
N VAL A 104 0.39 10.34 -5.35
CA VAL A 104 1.07 11.55 -5.83
C VAL A 104 0.64 12.79 -5.07
N ALA A 105 -0.66 12.94 -4.81
CA ALA A 105 -1.22 14.04 -4.05
C ALA A 105 -2.50 13.60 -3.33
N ILE A 106 -2.82 14.27 -2.24
CA ILE A 106 -4.07 14.11 -1.49
C ILE A 106 -4.88 15.39 -1.67
N VAL A 107 -6.13 15.26 -2.12
CA VAL A 107 -7.05 16.36 -2.29
C VAL A 107 -8.21 16.22 -1.32
N ALA A 108 -8.48 17.26 -0.53
CA ALA A 108 -9.60 17.32 0.40
C ALA A 108 -10.54 18.47 0.06
N GLY A 109 -11.84 18.21 0.05
CA GLY A 109 -12.87 19.20 -0.28
C GLY A 109 -14.23 18.83 0.29
N LYS A 110 -15.17 19.77 0.15
CA LYS A 110 -16.53 19.68 0.71
C LYS A 110 -17.42 18.68 -0.03
N THR A 111 -17.18 18.47 -1.31
CA THR A 111 -17.97 17.55 -2.12
C THR A 111 -17.09 16.66 -2.98
N GLU A 112 -17.59 15.51 -3.33
CA GLU A 112 -16.90 14.56 -4.20
C GLU A 112 -16.65 15.14 -5.59
N GLU A 113 -17.62 15.86 -6.15
CA GLU A 113 -17.50 16.49 -7.48
C GLU A 113 -16.40 17.56 -7.49
N ALA A 114 -16.29 18.38 -6.43
CA ALA A 114 -15.23 19.38 -6.31
C ALA A 114 -13.85 18.71 -6.27
N VAL A 115 -13.70 17.64 -5.48
CA VAL A 115 -12.45 16.90 -5.37
C VAL A 115 -12.07 16.23 -6.68
N GLU A 116 -13.01 15.59 -7.38
CA GLU A 116 -12.75 14.97 -8.69
C GLU A 116 -12.37 16.00 -9.76
N LYS A 117 -13.01 17.17 -9.74
CA LYS A 117 -12.65 18.27 -10.63
C LYS A 117 -11.24 18.76 -10.34
N ALA A 118 -10.89 18.94 -9.08
CA ALA A 118 -9.55 19.38 -8.68
C ALA A 118 -8.47 18.36 -9.08
N LEU A 119 -8.70 17.06 -8.85
CA LEU A 119 -7.78 16.00 -9.27
C LEU A 119 -7.42 16.07 -10.76
N LYS A 120 -8.39 16.39 -11.63
CA LYS A 120 -8.18 16.51 -13.09
C LYS A 120 -7.40 17.76 -13.48
N LEU A 121 -7.32 18.76 -12.59
CA LEU A 121 -6.65 20.04 -12.84
C LEU A 121 -5.22 20.09 -12.30
N ILE A 122 -4.83 19.14 -11.45
CA ILE A 122 -3.45 19.02 -11.00
C ILE A 122 -2.59 18.59 -12.18
N LYS A 123 -1.50 19.31 -12.41
CA LYS A 123 -0.53 19.00 -13.46
C LYS A 123 0.73 18.46 -12.81
N VAL A 124 1.19 17.30 -13.26
CA VAL A 124 2.42 16.67 -12.79
C VAL A 124 3.35 16.47 -13.97
N LYS A 125 4.57 16.94 -13.84
CA LYS A 125 5.65 16.66 -14.77
C LYS A 125 6.52 15.56 -14.18
N TYR A 126 6.72 14.50 -14.95
CA TYR A 126 7.50 13.35 -14.54
C TYR A 126 8.76 13.18 -15.39
N GLU A 127 9.85 12.85 -14.75
CA GLU A 127 10.97 12.14 -15.35
C GLU A 127 10.65 10.65 -15.30
N VAL A 128 10.24 10.08 -16.43
CA VAL A 128 9.89 8.66 -16.51
C VAL A 128 11.17 7.82 -16.55
N LEU A 129 11.28 6.87 -15.64
CA LEU A 129 12.41 5.99 -15.50
C LEU A 129 12.11 4.60 -16.06
N GLU A 130 13.15 3.84 -16.35
CA GLU A 130 13.02 2.44 -16.68
C GLU A 130 12.42 1.66 -15.50
N ALA A 131 11.46 0.78 -15.77
CA ALA A 131 10.78 -0.03 -14.77
C ALA A 131 11.10 -1.51 -14.95
N VAL A 132 11.36 -2.21 -13.85
CA VAL A 132 11.48 -3.66 -13.83
C VAL A 132 10.09 -4.23 -13.50
N LEU A 133 9.41 -4.77 -14.50
CA LEU A 133 8.03 -5.26 -14.39
C LEU A 133 7.94 -6.76 -14.13
N ASP A 134 8.99 -7.50 -14.47
CA ASP A 134 9.10 -8.92 -14.22
C ASP A 134 9.91 -9.16 -12.93
N PHE A 135 9.24 -9.71 -11.92
CA PHE A 135 9.88 -9.97 -10.62
C PHE A 135 11.04 -11.00 -10.72
N HIS A 136 11.04 -11.89 -11.72
CA HIS A 136 12.16 -12.80 -11.95
C HIS A 136 13.44 -12.09 -12.35
N GLN A 137 13.32 -10.89 -12.95
CA GLN A 137 14.43 -10.05 -13.36
C GLN A 137 14.78 -8.97 -12.34
N ALA A 138 13.99 -8.84 -11.27
CA ALA A 138 14.14 -7.75 -10.30
C ALA A 138 15.37 -7.92 -9.41
N LYS A 139 15.67 -9.16 -9.01
CA LYS A 139 16.84 -9.45 -8.17
C LYS A 139 18.11 -9.10 -8.91
N ASP A 140 18.98 -8.33 -8.26
CA ASP A 140 20.28 -7.88 -8.77
C ASP A 140 20.19 -7.05 -10.09
N ALA A 141 19.00 -6.50 -10.41
CA ALA A 141 18.82 -5.59 -11.53
C ALA A 141 19.57 -4.28 -11.31
N LYS A 142 20.00 -3.63 -12.40
CA LYS A 142 20.66 -2.31 -12.34
C LYS A 142 19.71 -1.21 -11.86
N ILE A 143 18.42 -1.37 -12.14
CA ILE A 143 17.38 -0.43 -11.72
C ILE A 143 16.92 -0.81 -10.33
N LEU A 144 17.08 0.10 -9.37
CA LEU A 144 16.68 -0.09 -7.99
C LEU A 144 15.31 0.53 -7.73
N VAL A 145 14.42 -0.23 -7.10
CA VAL A 145 13.10 0.26 -6.66
C VAL A 145 13.26 1.22 -5.49
N HIS A 146 14.15 0.91 -4.56
CA HIS A 146 14.47 1.71 -3.38
C HIS A 146 15.96 2.03 -3.33
N PRO A 147 16.46 3.04 -4.09
CA PRO A 147 17.87 3.44 -4.06
C PRO A 147 18.26 4.23 -2.81
N GLU A 148 17.29 4.60 -1.96
CA GLU A 148 17.47 5.51 -0.83
C GLU A 148 18.29 4.87 0.29
N GLU A 149 19.20 5.64 0.90
CA GLU A 149 20.04 5.18 1.99
C GLU A 149 19.31 5.03 3.33
N ASN A 150 18.21 5.77 3.51
CA ASN A 150 17.40 5.73 4.74
C ASN A 150 16.38 4.57 4.77
N TRP A 151 16.41 3.70 3.78
CA TRP A 151 15.66 2.47 3.77
C TRP A 151 16.23 1.47 4.80
N LYS A 152 15.36 0.82 5.57
CA LYS A 152 15.77 -0.19 6.57
C LYS A 152 14.66 -1.17 6.91
N ALA A 153 15.03 -2.33 7.44
CA ALA A 153 14.14 -3.25 8.15
C ALA A 153 14.38 -3.15 9.66
N LEU A 154 13.37 -3.39 10.50
CA LEU A 154 13.51 -3.39 11.97
C LEU A 154 14.16 -4.66 12.50
N CYS A 155 13.97 -5.79 11.81
CA CYS A 155 14.63 -7.06 12.11
C CYS A 155 15.30 -7.58 10.84
N ASP A 156 16.26 -8.50 11.03
CA ASP A 156 16.90 -9.16 9.91
C ASP A 156 15.93 -10.15 9.25
N VAL A 157 15.48 -9.78 8.06
CA VAL A 157 14.62 -10.61 7.21
C VAL A 157 15.32 -10.94 5.89
N GLY A 158 16.66 -10.74 5.82
CA GLY A 158 17.42 -10.91 4.58
C GLY A 158 17.03 -9.91 3.50
N ALA A 159 16.58 -8.72 3.89
CA ALA A 159 16.24 -7.64 2.98
C ALA A 159 17.48 -6.87 2.53
N ASP A 160 17.56 -6.55 1.24
CA ASP A 160 18.64 -5.75 0.65
C ASP A 160 18.10 -4.92 -0.51
N ASN A 161 17.93 -3.62 -0.28
CA ASN A 161 17.41 -2.71 -1.29
C ASN A 161 18.36 -2.52 -2.48
N LYS A 162 19.68 -2.70 -2.30
CA LYS A 162 20.66 -2.62 -3.38
C LYS A 162 20.61 -3.81 -4.34
N ARG A 163 19.90 -4.85 -3.93
CA ARG A 163 19.65 -6.04 -4.73
C ARG A 163 18.18 -6.21 -5.10
N ASN A 164 17.32 -5.23 -4.80
CA ASN A 164 15.85 -5.33 -4.92
C ASN A 164 15.24 -6.50 -4.14
N LEU A 165 15.82 -6.86 -2.99
CA LEU A 165 15.30 -7.91 -2.12
C LEU A 165 14.52 -7.30 -0.96
N CYS A 166 13.24 -7.63 -0.85
CA CYS A 166 12.41 -7.22 0.30
C CYS A 166 12.56 -8.17 1.49
N ALA A 167 12.80 -9.44 1.24
CA ALA A 167 13.10 -10.45 2.24
C ALA A 167 13.75 -11.68 1.58
N THR A 168 14.48 -12.46 2.38
CA THR A 168 14.95 -13.80 2.02
C THR A 168 14.82 -14.69 3.23
N GLY A 169 14.51 -15.95 3.00
CA GLY A 169 14.45 -16.95 4.06
C GLY A 169 14.64 -18.34 3.48
N SER A 170 15.15 -19.24 4.29
CA SER A 170 15.25 -20.67 3.95
C SER A 170 14.97 -21.50 5.19
N GLU A 171 14.30 -22.61 5.00
CA GLU A 171 14.08 -23.62 6.02
C GLU A 171 14.46 -24.97 5.43
N GLN A 172 15.24 -25.74 6.15
CA GLN A 172 15.68 -27.06 5.73
C GLN A 172 15.52 -28.04 6.89
N ASN A 173 14.89 -29.17 6.64
CA ASN A 173 14.74 -30.23 7.61
C ASN A 173 15.45 -31.48 7.10
N GLY A 174 16.55 -31.85 7.76
CA GLY A 174 17.43 -32.95 7.36
C GLY A 174 18.35 -32.56 6.19
N ASP A 175 19.03 -33.60 5.64
CA ASP A 175 19.86 -33.48 4.45
C ASP A 175 18.98 -33.70 3.19
N VAL A 176 18.41 -32.63 2.69
CA VAL A 176 17.43 -32.68 1.58
C VAL A 176 18.05 -33.25 0.31
N ASP A 177 19.29 -32.89 0.01
CA ASP A 177 19.98 -33.33 -1.22
C ASP A 177 20.17 -34.85 -1.17
N LYS A 178 20.64 -35.35 -0.05
CA LYS A 178 20.81 -36.82 0.16
C LYS A 178 19.46 -37.57 0.13
N ILE A 179 18.41 -36.99 0.72
CA ILE A 179 17.07 -37.60 0.68
C ILE A 179 16.58 -37.70 -0.77
N LEU A 180 16.78 -36.65 -1.59
CA LEU A 180 16.40 -36.66 -3.00
C LEU A 180 17.23 -37.67 -3.82
N GLU A 181 18.54 -37.81 -3.54
CA GLU A 181 19.41 -38.80 -4.18
C GLU A 181 18.99 -40.24 -3.86
N ASP A 182 18.50 -40.48 -2.63
CA ASP A 182 18.06 -41.80 -2.17
C ASP A 182 16.59 -42.16 -2.60
N CYS A 183 15.87 -41.25 -3.23
CA CYS A 183 14.48 -41.48 -3.67
C CYS A 183 14.44 -42.32 -4.97
N ASP A 184 13.53 -43.31 -5.04
CA ASP A 184 13.29 -44.08 -6.25
C ASP A 184 12.73 -43.22 -7.39
N TYR A 185 11.96 -42.17 -7.05
CA TYR A 185 11.35 -41.25 -8.00
C TYR A 185 11.42 -39.82 -7.45
N VAL A 186 11.88 -38.88 -8.28
CA VAL A 186 11.86 -37.45 -8.02
C VAL A 186 11.00 -36.79 -9.07
N VAL A 187 10.02 -35.99 -8.65
CA VAL A 187 9.16 -35.20 -9.54
C VAL A 187 9.40 -33.72 -9.24
N GLU A 188 9.78 -32.98 -10.26
CA GLU A 188 9.98 -31.52 -10.18
C GLU A 188 8.97 -30.80 -11.07
N GLY A 189 8.45 -29.68 -10.60
CA GLY A 189 7.50 -28.88 -11.36
C GLY A 189 7.48 -27.42 -10.93
N THR A 190 7.33 -26.53 -11.89
CA THR A 190 7.12 -25.11 -11.66
C THR A 190 5.66 -24.78 -11.89
N TYR A 191 5.03 -24.12 -10.90
CA TYR A 191 3.63 -23.79 -10.94
C TYR A 191 3.45 -22.26 -10.91
N HIS A 192 2.51 -21.77 -11.71
CA HIS A 192 2.18 -20.35 -11.79
C HIS A 192 0.71 -20.14 -11.44
N THR A 193 0.45 -19.22 -10.49
CA THR A 193 -0.89 -18.80 -10.11
C THR A 193 -1.10 -17.35 -10.49
N GLN A 194 -2.34 -17.00 -10.84
CA GLN A 194 -2.70 -15.61 -11.10
C GLN A 194 -2.81 -14.82 -9.79
N ALA A 195 -2.40 -13.56 -9.82
CA ALA A 195 -2.71 -12.61 -8.76
C ALA A 195 -4.21 -12.28 -8.79
N ASN A 196 -4.89 -12.46 -7.66
CA ASN A 196 -6.30 -12.17 -7.51
C ASN A 196 -6.51 -11.03 -6.52
N GLN A 197 -7.47 -10.14 -6.83
CA GLN A 197 -7.99 -9.15 -5.89
C GLN A 197 -9.22 -9.75 -5.18
N GLN A 198 -9.32 -9.53 -3.87
CA GLN A 198 -10.42 -10.04 -3.04
C GLN A 198 -11.77 -9.47 -3.45
N ALA A 199 -11.79 -8.31 -4.13
CA ALA A 199 -13.00 -7.64 -4.62
C ALA A 199 -14.09 -7.50 -3.55
N MET A 200 -13.69 -7.03 -2.36
CA MET A 200 -14.60 -6.81 -1.23
C MET A 200 -15.71 -5.84 -1.61
N MET A 201 -16.93 -6.10 -1.15
CA MET A 201 -18.08 -5.22 -1.39
C MET A 201 -17.88 -3.85 -0.75
N GLU A 202 -17.36 -3.78 0.49
CA GLU A 202 -16.90 -2.54 1.09
C GLU A 202 -15.47 -2.28 0.65
N THR A 203 -15.26 -1.21 -0.11
CA THR A 203 -13.93 -0.75 -0.51
C THR A 203 -13.16 -0.16 0.67
N PHE A 204 -11.83 -0.04 0.55
CA PHE A 204 -11.02 0.58 1.61
C PHE A 204 -11.41 2.05 1.82
N ARG A 205 -11.93 2.34 3.01
CA ARG A 205 -12.33 3.68 3.43
C ARG A 205 -11.91 3.93 4.86
N THR A 206 -11.75 5.19 5.20
CA THR A 206 -11.46 5.61 6.57
C THR A 206 -12.25 6.87 6.86
N TYR A 207 -12.98 6.85 7.98
CA TYR A 207 -13.56 8.04 8.57
C TYR A 207 -12.75 8.42 9.80
N LYS A 208 -12.27 9.69 9.86
CA LYS A 208 -11.49 10.21 10.96
C LYS A 208 -12.21 11.33 11.67
N ILE A 209 -12.39 11.19 13.00
CA ILE A 209 -12.94 12.20 13.89
C ILE A 209 -11.81 12.87 14.67
N GLY A 210 -11.47 14.11 14.32
CA GLY A 210 -10.55 14.94 15.08
C GLY A 210 -9.15 14.35 15.29
N ARG A 211 -8.39 14.90 16.22
CA ARG A 211 -7.11 14.34 16.69
C ARG A 211 -7.38 13.37 17.82
N ALA A 212 -6.87 12.15 17.70
CA ALA A 212 -6.69 11.32 18.90
C ALA A 212 -5.62 12.01 19.76
N HIS A 213 -6.00 12.47 20.94
CA HIS A 213 -5.03 12.85 21.95
C HIS A 213 -4.49 11.54 22.56
N VAL A 214 -3.26 11.23 22.25
CA VAL A 214 -2.48 10.20 22.93
C VAL A 214 -1.70 10.90 24.04
#